data_9f4bca70c9e91a7e17740ee332104d84
#
_entry.id   9f4bca70c9e91a7e17740ee332104d84
#
_cell.length_a   1.000
_cell.length_b   1.000
_cell.length_c   1.000
_cell.angle_alpha   90.00
_cell.angle_beta   90.00
_cell.angle_gamma   90.00
#
_symmetry.space_group_name_H-M   'P 1'
#
loop_
_entity.id
_entity.type
_entity.pdbx_description
1 polymer ?
#
loop_
_entity_poly.entity_id
_entity_poly.type
_entity_poly.pdbx_seq_one_letter_code
_entity_poly.pdbx_strand_id
1 'polypeptide(L)'
;MKKLPKIFFTLLGISISIYSYASIRVTKAITTNDRKITKLLNTGKECSNLNTYEKEIICIKSIQEAQLKLIENTNCRKKFINLGSIEVINKNTACCFDRSRITEQALQIYGLKVRHVHLNWTEKRGYFNLLIPGSPSHAVTEVLTSRGWLGVDSNEPFILVDKDNFPITYEQAIHNGLIDIHTKNSFYKKPLTYVIGLYSRNGTFFEPYLPYIPEINFNDFFGNFFNIKIVKPIIKV
;
A
#
# COMPACT_ATOMS: atom_id res chain seq x y z
N MET A 1 -46.53 4.37 1.40
CA MET A 1 -45.57 3.25 1.32
C MET A 1 -44.88 3.03 -0.05
N LYS A 2 -44.95 3.94 -1.05
CA LYS A 2 -44.36 3.74 -2.40
C LYS A 2 -42.95 4.39 -2.60
N LYS A 3 -42.38 5.06 -1.59
CA LYS A 3 -41.08 5.76 -1.72
C LYS A 3 -39.86 4.90 -1.42
N LEU A 4 -40.00 3.84 -0.62
CA LEU A 4 -38.92 2.94 -0.21
C LEU A 4 -38.18 2.27 -1.38
N PRO A 5 -38.88 1.70 -2.40
CA PRO A 5 -38.19 1.07 -3.52
C PRO A 5 -37.38 2.06 -4.38
N LYS A 6 -37.88 3.31 -4.55
CA LYS A 6 -37.13 4.32 -5.32
C LYS A 6 -35.81 4.70 -4.63
N ILE A 7 -35.85 4.92 -3.33
CA ILE A 7 -34.62 5.22 -2.54
C ILE A 7 -33.65 4.05 -2.64
N PHE A 8 -34.12 2.81 -2.52
CA PHE A 8 -33.26 1.62 -2.62
C PHE A 8 -32.58 1.54 -4.01
N PHE A 9 -33.33 1.70 -5.10
CA PHE A 9 -32.76 1.67 -6.46
C PHE A 9 -31.79 2.82 -6.73
N THR A 10 -32.04 4.00 -6.17
CA THR A 10 -31.12 5.13 -6.27
C THR A 10 -29.82 4.84 -5.55
N LEU A 11 -29.88 4.35 -4.32
CA LEU A 11 -28.69 3.97 -3.55
C LEU A 11 -27.90 2.84 -4.22
N LEU A 12 -28.58 1.84 -4.76
CA LEU A 12 -27.96 0.75 -5.50
C LEU A 12 -27.26 1.28 -6.77
N GLY A 13 -27.90 2.17 -7.51
CA GLY A 13 -27.31 2.79 -8.71
C GLY A 13 -26.07 3.62 -8.37
N ILE A 14 -26.10 4.39 -7.28
CA ILE A 14 -24.95 5.15 -6.78
C ILE A 14 -23.82 4.18 -6.38
N SER A 15 -24.14 3.11 -5.65
CA SER A 15 -23.15 2.12 -5.22
C SER A 15 -22.48 1.42 -6.40
N ILE A 16 -23.25 1.05 -7.44
CA ILE A 16 -22.72 0.45 -8.67
C ILE A 16 -21.82 1.43 -9.41
N SER A 17 -22.21 2.71 -9.49
CA SER A 17 -21.41 3.75 -10.15
C SER A 17 -20.10 4.00 -9.42
N ILE A 18 -20.12 4.06 -8.10
CA ILE A 18 -18.94 4.18 -7.26
C ILE A 18 -18.03 2.96 -7.44
N TYR A 19 -18.61 1.75 -7.43
CA TYR A 19 -17.90 0.50 -7.67
C TYR A 19 -17.21 0.51 -9.04
N SER A 20 -17.94 0.84 -10.09
CA SER A 20 -17.40 0.87 -11.45
C SER A 20 -16.27 1.89 -11.59
N TYR A 21 -16.46 3.09 -11.05
CA TYR A 21 -15.45 4.15 -11.07
C TYR A 21 -14.16 3.75 -10.34
N ALA A 22 -14.26 3.22 -9.13
CA ALA A 22 -13.12 2.76 -8.35
C ALA A 22 -12.42 1.57 -9.02
N SER A 23 -13.18 0.64 -9.61
CA SER A 23 -12.64 -0.53 -10.31
C SER A 23 -11.84 -0.19 -11.57
N ILE A 24 -12.19 0.89 -12.26
CA ILE A 24 -11.49 1.35 -13.47
C ILE A 24 -10.09 1.89 -13.11
N ARG A 25 -9.93 2.47 -11.93
CA ARG A 25 -8.69 3.17 -11.53
C ARG A 25 -7.61 2.26 -10.95
N VAL A 26 -7.96 1.09 -10.49
CA VAL A 26 -7.00 0.13 -9.93
C VAL A 26 -6.57 -0.85 -11.00
N THR A 27 -5.33 -0.76 -11.44
CA THR A 27 -4.75 -1.74 -12.37
C THR A 27 -4.61 -3.08 -11.67
N LYS A 28 -5.41 -4.06 -12.11
CA LYS A 28 -5.46 -5.40 -11.50
C LYS A 28 -4.50 -6.41 -12.11
N ALA A 29 -4.07 -6.17 -13.34
CA ALA A 29 -3.22 -7.10 -14.08
C ALA A 29 -1.93 -6.42 -14.53
N ILE A 30 -0.84 -7.17 -14.48
CA ILE A 30 0.44 -6.73 -15.02
C ILE A 30 0.35 -6.72 -16.54
N THR A 31 0.57 -5.56 -17.14
CA THR A 31 0.60 -5.39 -18.59
C THR A 31 2.00 -5.66 -19.14
N THR A 32 2.09 -5.81 -20.46
CA THR A 32 3.40 -5.92 -21.14
C THR A 32 4.27 -4.68 -20.90
N ASN A 33 3.64 -3.51 -20.78
CA ASN A 33 4.37 -2.27 -20.48
C ASN A 33 4.92 -2.28 -19.06
N ASP A 34 4.17 -2.77 -18.08
CA ASP A 34 4.62 -2.84 -16.69
C ASP A 34 5.85 -3.72 -16.52
N ARG A 35 6.05 -4.74 -17.37
CA ARG A 35 7.26 -5.57 -17.35
C ARG A 35 8.56 -4.79 -17.58
N LYS A 36 8.48 -3.56 -18.09
CA LYS A 36 9.63 -2.66 -18.18
C LYS A 36 10.10 -2.14 -16.81
N ILE A 37 9.25 -2.18 -15.79
CA ILE A 37 9.58 -1.73 -14.43
C ILE A 37 10.82 -2.46 -13.91
N THR A 38 10.87 -3.78 -14.03
CA THR A 38 12.00 -4.59 -13.53
C THR A 38 13.30 -4.31 -14.27
N LYS A 39 13.21 -3.95 -15.57
CA LYS A 39 14.37 -3.51 -16.36
C LYS A 39 14.87 -2.15 -15.89
N LEU A 40 13.97 -1.22 -15.63
CA LEU A 40 14.32 0.12 -15.14
C LEU A 40 14.91 0.07 -13.73
N LEU A 41 14.40 -0.82 -12.87
CA LEU A 41 14.94 -1.05 -11.53
C LEU A 41 16.23 -1.87 -11.55
N ASN A 42 16.57 -2.53 -12.66
CA ASN A 42 17.77 -3.38 -12.82
C ASN A 42 17.91 -4.49 -11.76
N THR A 43 16.81 -5.17 -11.45
CA THR A 43 16.74 -6.18 -10.37
C THR A 43 16.71 -7.63 -10.88
N GLY A 44 16.96 -7.86 -12.17
CA GLY A 44 16.81 -9.15 -12.81
C GLY A 44 17.74 -10.24 -12.26
N LYS A 45 18.96 -9.89 -11.85
CA LYS A 45 19.94 -10.84 -11.32
C LYS A 45 19.52 -11.36 -9.94
N GLU A 46 19.14 -10.47 -9.05
CA GLU A 46 18.76 -10.76 -7.67
C GLU A 46 17.44 -11.53 -7.57
N CYS A 47 16.56 -11.35 -8.57
CA CYS A 47 15.24 -11.97 -8.63
C CYS A 47 15.13 -13.15 -9.59
N SER A 48 16.22 -13.68 -10.11
CA SER A 48 16.19 -14.73 -11.15
C SER A 48 15.75 -16.11 -10.67
N ASN A 49 15.85 -16.39 -9.37
CA ASN A 49 15.52 -17.69 -8.81
C ASN A 49 15.04 -17.55 -7.35
N LEU A 50 13.72 -17.61 -7.13
CA LEU A 50 13.07 -17.41 -5.83
C LEU A 50 12.69 -18.75 -5.17
N ASN A 51 13.60 -19.71 -5.14
CA ASN A 51 13.34 -21.05 -4.62
C ASN A 51 13.65 -21.23 -3.13
N THR A 52 14.17 -20.21 -2.45
CA THR A 52 14.39 -20.19 -1.00
C THR A 52 14.00 -18.85 -0.40
N TYR A 53 13.67 -18.83 0.88
CA TYR A 53 13.35 -17.62 1.63
C TYR A 53 14.44 -16.55 1.54
N GLU A 54 15.69 -16.94 1.63
CA GLU A 54 16.84 -16.02 1.58
C GLU A 54 16.89 -15.31 0.22
N LYS A 55 16.60 -16.03 -0.89
CA LYS A 55 16.55 -15.45 -2.23
C LYS A 55 15.34 -14.55 -2.42
N GLU A 56 14.19 -14.91 -1.83
CA GLU A 56 13.03 -14.02 -1.80
C GLU A 56 13.39 -12.69 -1.09
N ILE A 57 14.04 -12.75 0.06
CA ILE A 57 14.47 -11.57 0.83
C ILE A 57 15.47 -10.71 0.03
N ILE A 58 16.45 -11.33 -0.63
CA ILE A 58 17.41 -10.61 -1.48
C ILE A 58 16.68 -9.87 -2.60
N CYS A 59 15.78 -10.53 -3.29
CA CYS A 59 14.98 -9.91 -4.35
C CYS A 59 14.13 -8.75 -3.83
N ILE A 60 13.42 -8.95 -2.73
CA ILE A 60 12.56 -7.94 -2.12
C ILE A 60 13.37 -6.69 -1.74
N LYS A 61 14.50 -6.87 -1.07
CA LYS A 61 15.40 -5.76 -0.70
C LYS A 61 15.95 -5.05 -1.92
N SER A 62 16.40 -5.81 -2.94
CA SER A 62 16.95 -5.24 -4.17
C SER A 62 15.93 -4.35 -4.88
N ILE A 63 14.66 -4.78 -4.97
CA ILE A 63 13.58 -3.99 -5.55
C ILE A 63 13.32 -2.72 -4.73
N GLN A 64 13.23 -2.85 -3.39
CA GLN A 64 13.03 -1.72 -2.50
C GLN A 64 14.17 -0.69 -2.62
N GLU A 65 15.41 -1.12 -2.53
CA GLU A 65 16.59 -0.26 -2.62
C GLU A 65 16.69 0.42 -3.98
N ALA A 66 16.46 -0.32 -5.06
CA ALA A 66 16.44 0.25 -6.41
C ALA A 66 15.35 1.32 -6.56
N GLN A 67 14.15 1.06 -6.05
CA GLN A 67 13.04 2.01 -6.06
C GLN A 67 13.37 3.25 -5.22
N LEU A 68 13.93 3.08 -4.02
CA LEU A 68 14.30 4.19 -3.13
C LEU A 68 15.41 5.06 -3.72
N LYS A 69 16.36 4.44 -4.40
CA LYS A 69 17.47 5.13 -5.08
C LYS A 69 17.03 5.88 -6.33
N LEU A 70 16.12 5.27 -7.11
CA LEU A 70 15.73 5.80 -8.42
C LEU A 70 14.66 6.88 -8.30
N ILE A 71 13.84 6.85 -7.26
CA ILE A 71 12.65 7.69 -7.16
C ILE A 71 12.69 8.49 -5.86
N GLU A 72 12.83 9.80 -5.97
CA GLU A 72 12.80 10.69 -4.82
C GLU A 72 11.39 10.75 -4.19
N ASN A 73 11.36 10.79 -2.86
CA ASN A 73 10.10 11.00 -2.13
C ASN A 73 9.73 12.48 -2.15
N THR A 74 8.56 12.78 -2.70
CA THR A 74 8.07 14.15 -2.82
C THR A 74 6.71 14.32 -2.19
N ASN A 75 6.42 15.57 -1.79
CA ASN A 75 5.10 15.92 -1.28
C ASN A 75 4.07 15.91 -2.42
N CYS A 76 3.20 14.92 -2.44
CA CYS A 76 2.30 14.58 -3.52
C CYS A 76 1.11 15.50 -3.74
N ARG A 77 1.03 16.61 -3.03
CA ARG A 77 -0.21 17.38 -2.90
C ARG A 77 -0.88 17.87 -4.18
N LYS A 78 -0.26 17.85 -5.38
CA LYS A 78 -0.95 18.37 -6.58
C LYS A 78 -0.44 17.89 -7.96
N LYS A 79 0.67 17.15 -8.09
CA LYS A 79 1.34 17.00 -9.38
C LYS A 79 1.26 15.63 -10.06
N PHE A 80 0.81 14.59 -9.38
CA PHE A 80 1.01 13.21 -9.84
C PHE A 80 -0.29 12.40 -10.00
N ILE A 81 -1.38 13.07 -10.33
CA ILE A 81 -2.67 12.41 -10.50
C ILE A 81 -2.63 11.54 -11.76
N ASN A 82 -2.97 10.26 -11.62
CA ASN A 82 -3.14 9.31 -12.73
C ASN A 82 -1.88 8.96 -13.54
N LEU A 83 -0.68 9.11 -12.99
CA LEU A 83 0.53 8.62 -13.63
C LEU A 83 0.63 7.10 -13.55
N GLY A 84 1.02 6.47 -14.66
CA GLY A 84 1.44 5.07 -14.66
C GLY A 84 2.81 4.90 -14.01
N SER A 85 3.11 3.69 -13.50
CA SER A 85 4.38 3.43 -12.79
C SER A 85 5.62 3.74 -13.63
N ILE A 86 5.60 3.47 -14.93
CA ILE A 86 6.71 3.82 -15.84
C ILE A 86 6.90 5.33 -15.93
N GLU A 87 5.81 6.08 -15.99
CA GLU A 87 5.87 7.55 -16.06
C GLU A 87 6.42 8.13 -14.75
N VAL A 88 6.01 7.57 -13.61
CA VAL A 88 6.54 7.94 -12.29
C VAL A 88 8.04 7.69 -12.22
N ILE A 89 8.51 6.53 -12.67
CA ILE A 89 9.94 6.21 -12.72
C ILE A 89 10.71 7.20 -13.59
N ASN A 90 10.19 7.51 -14.77
CA ASN A 90 10.82 8.45 -15.69
C ASN A 90 10.88 9.89 -15.15
N LYS A 91 9.92 10.28 -14.31
CA LYS A 91 9.91 11.58 -13.63
C LYS A 91 10.79 11.64 -12.40
N ASN A 92 11.27 10.50 -11.92
CA ASN A 92 12.14 10.35 -10.75
C ASN A 92 11.58 10.95 -9.45
N THR A 93 10.27 11.16 -9.36
CA THR A 93 9.62 11.73 -8.17
C THR A 93 8.27 11.07 -7.92
N ALA A 94 8.01 10.69 -6.68
CA ALA A 94 6.76 10.03 -6.32
C ALA A 94 6.42 10.16 -4.83
N CYS A 95 5.19 9.83 -4.49
CA CYS A 95 4.77 9.64 -3.10
C CYS A 95 4.78 8.17 -2.66
N CYS A 96 4.50 7.96 -1.40
CA CYS A 96 4.44 6.62 -0.82
C CYS A 96 3.54 5.67 -1.61
N PHE A 97 2.37 6.14 -2.07
CA PHE A 97 1.46 5.35 -2.88
C PHE A 97 2.09 4.87 -4.20
N ASP A 98 2.69 5.79 -4.97
CA ASP A 98 3.26 5.46 -6.27
C ASP A 98 4.48 4.55 -6.11
N ARG A 99 5.28 4.79 -5.08
CA ARG A 99 6.46 3.99 -4.74
C ARG A 99 6.07 2.59 -4.29
N SER A 100 5.06 2.45 -3.42
CA SER A 100 4.48 1.16 -3.02
C SER A 100 3.96 0.38 -4.23
N ARG A 101 3.20 1.05 -5.12
CA ARG A 101 2.67 0.45 -6.33
C ARG A 101 3.77 -0.07 -7.28
N ILE A 102 4.87 0.67 -7.43
CA ILE A 102 6.02 0.23 -8.25
C ILE A 102 6.65 -1.02 -7.64
N THR A 103 6.84 -1.03 -6.33
CA THR A 103 7.35 -2.20 -5.59
C THR A 103 6.43 -3.39 -5.76
N GLU A 104 5.12 -3.21 -5.60
CA GLU A 104 4.10 -4.25 -5.79
C GLU A 104 4.15 -4.85 -7.19
N GLN A 105 4.17 -4.00 -8.21
CA GLN A 105 4.22 -4.46 -9.60
C GLN A 105 5.52 -5.19 -9.92
N ALA A 106 6.66 -4.70 -9.43
CA ALA A 106 7.94 -5.38 -9.63
C ALA A 106 7.95 -6.78 -8.98
N LEU A 107 7.48 -6.90 -7.75
CA LEU A 107 7.36 -8.18 -7.04
C LEU A 107 6.41 -9.14 -7.75
N GLN A 108 5.27 -8.65 -8.24
CA GLN A 108 4.31 -9.47 -9.01
C GLN A 108 4.89 -9.97 -10.34
N ILE A 109 5.72 -9.18 -11.01
CA ILE A 109 6.40 -9.60 -12.26
C ILE A 109 7.32 -10.80 -11.99
N TYR A 110 7.93 -10.88 -10.82
CA TYR A 110 8.75 -12.00 -10.38
C TYR A 110 7.93 -13.15 -9.75
N GLY A 111 6.60 -13.07 -9.77
CA GLY A 111 5.71 -14.14 -9.32
C GLY A 111 5.37 -14.13 -7.84
N LEU A 112 5.81 -13.13 -7.09
CA LEU A 112 5.45 -12.99 -5.68
C LEU A 112 4.03 -12.43 -5.52
N LYS A 113 3.28 -12.97 -4.57
CA LYS A 113 1.98 -12.45 -4.20
C LYS A 113 2.15 -11.25 -3.28
N VAL A 114 1.49 -10.15 -3.60
CA VAL A 114 1.56 -8.90 -2.84
C VAL A 114 0.17 -8.41 -2.46
N ARG A 115 0.12 -7.56 -1.44
CA ARG A 115 -1.06 -6.78 -1.09
C ARG A 115 -0.67 -5.37 -0.69
N HIS A 116 -1.49 -4.40 -1.08
CA HIS A 116 -1.35 -3.01 -0.69
C HIS A 116 -1.90 -2.79 0.70
N VAL A 117 -1.17 -2.07 1.53
CA VAL A 117 -1.61 -1.69 2.87
C VAL A 117 -1.62 -0.19 3.01
N HIS A 118 -2.78 0.33 3.39
CA HIS A 118 -2.97 1.72 3.76
C HIS A 118 -2.95 1.86 5.28
N LEU A 119 -2.04 2.68 5.78
CA LEU A 119 -1.93 3.04 7.18
C LEU A 119 -2.41 4.50 7.34
N ASN A 120 -3.34 4.72 8.25
CA ASN A 120 -3.89 6.06 8.50
C ASN A 120 -3.90 6.36 10.00
N TRP A 121 -3.48 7.56 10.39
CA TRP A 121 -3.57 7.96 11.79
C TRP A 121 -5.01 7.96 12.27
N THR A 122 -5.25 7.29 13.38
CA THR A 122 -6.59 7.10 13.93
C THR A 122 -6.93 8.17 14.96
N GLU A 123 -5.93 8.68 15.68
CA GLU A 123 -6.06 9.66 16.77
C GLU A 123 -7.29 9.42 17.67
N LYS A 124 -8.10 10.49 17.88
CA LYS A 124 -9.27 10.43 18.77
C LYS A 124 -10.56 9.94 18.09
N ARG A 125 -10.57 9.84 16.76
CA ARG A 125 -11.80 9.62 15.96
C ARG A 125 -11.98 8.19 15.51
N GLY A 126 -11.05 7.29 15.86
CA GLY A 126 -11.12 5.89 15.45
C GLY A 126 -11.22 5.71 13.93
N TYR A 127 -12.07 4.81 13.48
CA TYR A 127 -12.26 4.54 12.05
C TYR A 127 -12.81 5.75 11.26
N PHE A 128 -13.48 6.69 11.91
CA PHE A 128 -13.96 7.89 11.25
C PHE A 128 -12.85 8.77 10.69
N ASN A 129 -11.61 8.58 11.12
CA ASN A 129 -10.46 9.28 10.56
C ASN A 129 -10.22 8.92 9.08
N LEU A 130 -10.67 7.75 8.63
CA LEU A 130 -10.65 7.36 7.21
C LEU A 130 -11.57 8.24 6.35
N LEU A 131 -12.55 8.91 6.94
CA LEU A 131 -13.50 9.79 6.25
C LEU A 131 -13.08 11.27 6.26
N ILE A 132 -11.92 11.58 6.86
CA ILE A 132 -11.47 12.97 7.01
C ILE A 132 -10.38 13.26 5.99
N PRO A 133 -10.64 14.18 5.04
CA PRO A 133 -9.63 14.63 4.10
C PRO A 133 -8.40 15.18 4.82
N GLY A 134 -7.21 14.88 4.29
CA GLY A 134 -5.96 15.39 4.83
C GLY A 134 -5.42 14.65 6.07
N SER A 135 -6.05 13.55 6.50
CA SER A 135 -5.49 12.72 7.58
C SER A 135 -4.13 12.14 7.16
N PRO A 136 -3.10 12.26 8.00
CA PRO A 136 -1.79 11.68 7.69
C PRO A 136 -1.89 10.18 7.44
N SER A 137 -1.35 9.74 6.33
CA SER A 137 -1.40 8.35 5.91
C SER A 137 -0.10 7.91 5.23
N HIS A 138 0.12 6.62 5.19
CA HIS A 138 1.25 6.01 4.53
C HIS A 138 0.82 4.75 3.78
N ALA A 139 1.34 4.61 2.57
CA ALA A 139 1.11 3.44 1.74
C ALA A 139 2.34 2.54 1.79
N VAL A 140 2.12 1.28 2.09
CA VAL A 140 3.17 0.28 2.21
C VAL A 140 2.74 -1.00 1.50
N THR A 141 3.70 -1.88 1.26
CA THR A 141 3.49 -3.16 0.62
C THR A 141 3.65 -4.29 1.62
N GLU A 142 2.84 -5.32 1.51
CA GLU A 142 3.13 -6.61 2.12
C GLU A 142 3.26 -7.67 1.03
N VAL A 143 4.29 -8.50 1.13
CA VAL A 143 4.60 -9.55 0.17
C VAL A 143 4.56 -10.92 0.86
N LEU A 144 3.93 -11.88 0.21
CA LEU A 144 3.86 -13.25 0.71
C LEU A 144 5.14 -13.98 0.30
N THR A 145 5.98 -14.26 1.29
CA THR A 145 7.16 -15.10 1.17
C THR A 145 6.81 -16.57 1.49
N SER A 146 7.75 -17.48 1.26
CA SER A 146 7.61 -18.88 1.66
C SER A 146 7.42 -19.11 3.17
N ARG A 147 7.76 -18.08 4.00
CA ARG A 147 7.59 -18.12 5.47
C ARG A 147 6.45 -17.26 6.00
N GLY A 148 5.70 -16.55 5.13
CA GLY A 148 4.57 -15.72 5.52
C GLY A 148 4.62 -14.30 4.98
N TRP A 149 3.68 -13.46 5.42
CA TRP A 149 3.57 -12.08 4.98
C TRP A 149 4.65 -11.21 5.60
N LEU A 150 5.35 -10.44 4.76
CA LEU A 150 6.46 -9.55 5.11
C LEU A 150 6.13 -8.12 4.68
N GLY A 151 6.24 -7.19 5.61
CA GLY A 151 6.09 -5.76 5.32
C GLY A 151 7.32 -5.16 4.65
N VAL A 152 7.08 -4.30 3.65
CA VAL A 152 8.10 -3.56 2.89
C VAL A 152 7.73 -2.10 2.88
N ASP A 153 8.58 -1.23 3.40
CA ASP A 153 8.32 0.21 3.42
C ASP A 153 8.57 0.85 2.05
N SER A 154 7.74 1.81 1.70
CA SER A 154 7.85 2.53 0.43
C SER A 154 8.77 3.75 0.49
N ASN A 155 9.09 4.24 1.68
CA ASN A 155 9.85 5.47 1.89
C ASN A 155 11.18 5.25 2.61
N GLU A 156 11.32 4.18 3.38
CA GLU A 156 12.49 3.87 4.18
C GLU A 156 13.08 2.50 3.82
N PRO A 157 14.40 2.30 3.93
CA PRO A 157 15.07 1.08 3.46
C PRO A 157 14.99 -0.06 4.48
N PHE A 158 13.78 -0.40 4.92
CA PHE A 158 13.58 -1.55 5.81
C PHE A 158 12.48 -2.50 5.31
N ILE A 159 12.63 -3.74 5.67
CA ILE A 159 11.61 -4.78 5.59
C ILE A 159 11.32 -5.29 6.99
N LEU A 160 10.11 -5.76 7.23
CA LEU A 160 9.68 -6.17 8.55
C LEU A 160 9.98 -7.64 8.81
N VAL A 161 11.01 -7.88 9.63
CA VAL A 161 11.34 -9.19 10.19
C VAL A 161 11.43 -9.10 11.71
N ASP A 162 11.16 -10.18 12.40
CA ASP A 162 11.40 -10.27 13.83
C ASP A 162 12.89 -10.51 14.13
N LYS A 163 13.21 -10.68 15.42
CA LYS A 163 14.59 -10.95 15.90
C LYS A 163 15.20 -12.24 15.35
N ASP A 164 14.37 -13.19 14.94
CA ASP A 164 14.77 -14.48 14.40
C ASP A 164 14.72 -14.52 12.86
N ASN A 165 14.61 -13.34 12.23
CA ASN A 165 14.46 -13.13 10.77
C ASN A 165 13.19 -13.77 10.16
N PHE A 166 12.13 -13.98 10.96
CA PHE A 166 10.84 -14.34 10.40
C PHE A 166 10.08 -13.11 9.89
N PRO A 167 9.36 -13.26 8.77
CA PRO A 167 8.58 -12.18 8.22
C PRO A 167 7.42 -11.80 9.14
N ILE A 168 7.18 -10.52 9.28
CA ILE A 168 6.04 -9.99 10.04
C ILE A 168 5.31 -8.91 9.23
N THR A 169 4.02 -8.79 9.47
CA THR A 169 3.17 -7.76 8.88
C THR A 169 3.32 -6.43 9.61
N TYR A 170 2.87 -5.33 9.00
CA TYR A 170 2.78 -4.03 9.70
C TYR A 170 1.89 -4.09 10.93
N GLU A 171 0.78 -4.84 10.87
CA GLU A 171 -0.08 -5.05 12.02
C GLU A 171 0.72 -5.65 13.19
N GLN A 172 1.44 -6.75 12.95
CA GLN A 172 2.24 -7.42 13.97
C GLN A 172 3.38 -6.55 14.49
N ALA A 173 4.10 -5.88 13.59
CA ALA A 173 5.24 -5.03 13.95
C ALA A 173 4.81 -3.86 14.84
N ILE A 174 3.70 -3.20 14.51
CA ILE A 174 3.20 -2.06 15.28
C ILE A 174 2.61 -2.54 16.61
N HIS A 175 1.76 -3.57 16.58
CA HIS A 175 1.10 -4.08 17.80
C HIS A 175 2.11 -4.60 18.82
N ASN A 176 3.14 -5.29 18.37
CA ASN A 176 4.16 -5.88 19.26
C ASN A 176 5.31 -4.91 19.59
N GLY A 177 5.27 -3.67 19.12
CA GLY A 177 6.34 -2.68 19.30
C GLY A 177 7.65 -3.04 18.59
N LEU A 178 7.60 -3.96 17.64
CA LEU A 178 8.77 -4.38 16.86
C LEU A 178 9.13 -3.37 15.76
N ILE A 179 8.23 -2.48 15.42
CA ILE A 179 8.48 -1.44 14.41
C ILE A 179 9.66 -0.52 14.79
N ASP A 180 9.87 -0.26 16.09
CA ASP A 180 10.93 0.60 16.59
C ASP A 180 12.37 0.03 16.37
N ILE A 181 12.46 -1.25 16.06
CA ILE A 181 13.74 -1.89 15.68
C ILE A 181 14.12 -1.46 14.25
N HIS A 182 13.15 -1.24 13.41
CA HIS A 182 13.33 -0.97 11.98
C HIS A 182 13.40 0.51 11.65
N THR A 183 12.62 1.34 12.35
CA THR A 183 12.55 2.78 12.08
C THR A 183 12.33 3.61 13.35
N LYS A 184 12.79 4.86 13.29
CA LYS A 184 12.50 5.87 14.32
C LYS A 184 11.40 6.84 13.90
N ASN A 185 10.77 6.61 12.76
CA ASN A 185 9.72 7.46 12.22
C ASN A 185 8.54 7.54 13.18
N SER A 186 8.23 8.75 13.63
CA SER A 186 7.15 9.03 14.58
C SER A 186 5.75 8.67 14.05
N PHE A 187 5.61 8.50 12.73
CA PHE A 187 4.36 8.05 12.12
C PHE A 187 3.88 6.73 12.73
N TYR A 188 4.80 5.78 12.93
CA TYR A 188 4.47 4.45 13.46
C TYR A 188 4.25 4.41 14.99
N LYS A 189 4.55 5.50 15.70
CA LYS A 189 4.37 5.58 17.16
C LYS A 189 2.94 5.95 17.58
N LYS A 190 2.05 6.17 16.63
CA LYS A 190 0.66 6.55 16.88
C LYS A 190 -0.28 5.40 16.55
N PRO A 191 -1.49 5.40 17.11
CA PRO A 191 -2.53 4.46 16.69
C PRO A 191 -2.83 4.65 15.20
N LEU A 192 -2.81 3.55 14.46
CA LEU A 192 -3.01 3.51 13.02
C LEU A 192 -4.20 2.63 12.68
N THR A 193 -5.01 3.06 11.72
CA THR A 193 -5.93 2.15 11.03
C THR A 193 -5.16 1.43 9.95
N TYR A 194 -5.23 0.11 9.95
CA TYR A 194 -4.60 -0.78 8.98
C TYR A 194 -5.67 -1.30 8.02
N VAL A 195 -5.53 -1.00 6.73
CA VAL A 195 -6.53 -1.38 5.72
C VAL A 195 -5.84 -1.97 4.50
N ILE A 196 -6.19 -3.22 4.16
CA ILE A 196 -5.69 -3.88 2.96
C ILE A 196 -6.54 -3.49 1.75
N GLY A 197 -5.89 -3.24 0.62
CA GLY A 197 -6.56 -2.98 -0.66
C GLY A 197 -7.16 -1.58 -0.81
N LEU A 198 -6.88 -0.68 0.12
CA LEU A 198 -7.28 0.72 0.05
C LEU A 198 -6.10 1.58 -0.39
N TYR A 199 -6.29 2.35 -1.46
CA TYR A 199 -5.25 3.17 -2.05
C TYR A 199 -5.55 4.65 -1.79
N SER A 200 -4.51 5.40 -1.38
CA SER A 200 -4.55 6.85 -1.28
C SER A 200 -3.37 7.43 -2.04
N ARG A 201 -3.61 8.39 -2.91
CA ARG A 201 -2.54 9.18 -3.50
C ARG A 201 -2.27 10.40 -2.63
N ASN A 202 -1.09 10.96 -2.69
CA ASN A 202 -0.70 12.17 -1.95
C ASN A 202 -0.53 12.03 -0.44
N GLY A 203 -0.43 10.84 0.09
CA GLY A 203 -0.32 10.64 1.53
C GLY A 203 -1.56 11.07 2.32
N THR A 204 -2.67 11.45 1.65
CA THR A 204 -3.92 11.81 2.27
C THR A 204 -5.06 11.00 1.68
N PHE A 205 -5.97 10.59 2.54
CA PHE A 205 -7.18 9.92 2.15
C PHE A 205 -8.13 10.94 1.48
N PHE A 206 -8.82 10.58 0.43
CA PHE A 206 -9.76 11.41 -0.34
C PHE A 206 -9.20 12.52 -1.24
N GLU A 207 -7.98 13.00 -1.06
CA GLU A 207 -7.40 13.94 -2.03
C GLU A 207 -6.55 13.18 -3.06
N PRO A 208 -6.56 13.57 -4.33
CA PRO A 208 -7.26 14.69 -4.99
C PRO A 208 -8.54 14.28 -5.72
N TYR A 209 -9.22 13.24 -5.29
CA TYR A 209 -10.36 12.69 -6.00
C TYR A 209 -11.58 13.58 -5.92
N LEU A 210 -12.19 13.85 -7.10
CA LEU A 210 -13.52 14.45 -7.17
C LEU A 210 -14.46 13.47 -7.89
N PRO A 211 -15.52 12.99 -7.25
CA PRO A 211 -15.84 13.10 -5.83
C PRO A 211 -14.84 12.28 -5.00
N TYR A 212 -14.40 12.75 -3.89
CA TYR A 212 -13.39 12.21 -2.96
C TYR A 212 -13.52 10.70 -2.66
N ILE A 213 -13.35 9.89 -3.68
CA ILE A 213 -13.48 8.43 -3.60
C ILE A 213 -12.08 7.83 -3.67
N PRO A 214 -11.66 7.04 -2.68
CA PRO A 214 -10.39 6.34 -2.70
C PRO A 214 -10.34 5.31 -3.83
N GLU A 215 -9.17 5.05 -4.36
CA GLU A 215 -8.97 3.87 -5.19
C GLU A 215 -9.01 2.63 -4.29
N ILE A 216 -9.80 1.65 -4.69
CA ILE A 216 -10.00 0.42 -3.92
C ILE A 216 -9.68 -0.77 -4.82
N ASN A 217 -8.82 -1.66 -4.36
CA ASN A 217 -8.76 -3.01 -4.89
C ASN A 217 -9.89 -3.82 -4.24
N PHE A 218 -10.99 -4.00 -4.96
CA PHE A 218 -12.20 -4.62 -4.39
C PHE A 218 -11.95 -6.04 -3.89
N ASN A 219 -11.17 -6.85 -4.60
CA ASN A 219 -10.91 -8.22 -4.18
C ASN A 219 -10.15 -8.27 -2.84
N ASP A 220 -9.12 -7.42 -2.71
CA ASP A 220 -8.35 -7.35 -1.47
C ASP A 220 -9.13 -6.63 -0.36
N PHE A 221 -9.81 -5.54 -0.69
CA PHE A 221 -10.57 -4.76 0.30
C PHE A 221 -11.74 -5.54 0.87
N PHE A 222 -12.61 -6.09 0.04
CA PHE A 222 -13.76 -6.85 0.53
C PHE A 222 -13.36 -8.20 1.12
N GLY A 223 -12.34 -8.87 0.59
CA GLY A 223 -11.78 -10.07 1.20
C GLY A 223 -11.22 -9.85 2.60
N ASN A 224 -10.87 -8.59 2.92
CA ASN A 224 -10.31 -8.20 4.22
C ASN A 224 -11.17 -7.16 4.96
N PHE A 225 -12.40 -6.89 4.51
CA PHE A 225 -13.25 -5.85 5.08
C PHE A 225 -13.46 -6.01 6.59
N PHE A 226 -13.68 -7.24 7.05
CA PHE A 226 -13.82 -7.55 8.48
C PHE A 226 -12.48 -7.55 9.24
N ASN A 227 -11.35 -7.41 8.53
CA ASN A 227 -10.02 -7.32 9.10
C ASN A 227 -9.48 -5.89 9.17
N ILE A 228 -10.31 -4.88 8.91
CA ILE A 228 -9.94 -3.49 9.16
C ILE A 228 -9.74 -3.33 10.66
N LYS A 229 -8.53 -2.96 11.07
CA LYS A 229 -8.14 -2.92 12.49
C LYS A 229 -7.53 -1.58 12.86
N ILE A 230 -7.75 -1.19 14.12
CA ILE A 230 -6.96 -0.14 14.76
C ILE A 230 -5.80 -0.81 15.47
N VAL A 231 -4.60 -0.59 14.97
CA VAL A 231 -3.38 -1.09 15.56
C VAL A 231 -2.79 -0.02 16.45
N LYS A 232 -2.60 -0.35 17.72
CA LYS A 232 -2.00 0.56 18.71
C LYS A 232 -0.62 0.05 19.06
N PRO A 233 0.43 0.90 19.02
CA PRO A 233 1.74 0.51 19.49
C PRO A 233 1.69 0.21 20.99
N ILE A 234 2.40 -0.82 21.43
CA ILE A 234 2.64 -1.04 22.84
C ILE A 234 3.61 0.03 23.33
N ILE A 235 3.12 0.92 24.17
CA ILE A 235 3.97 1.87 24.87
C ILE A 235 4.70 1.04 25.96
N LYS A 236 5.97 0.70 25.71
CA LYS A 236 6.81 0.18 26.79
C LYS A 236 7.08 1.35 27.72
N VAL A 237 6.45 1.34 28.88
CA VAL A 237 6.73 2.24 30.02
C VAL A 237 8.08 1.87 30.61
#